data_f46716dc0614cf282305c2ef4373a895
#
_entry.id   f46716dc0614cf282305c2ef4373a895
#
_cell.length_a   1.000
_cell.length_b   1.000
_cell.length_c   1.000
_cell.angle_alpha   90.00
_cell.angle_beta   90.00
_cell.angle_gamma   90.00
#
_symmetry.space_group_name_H-M   'P 1'
#
loop_
_entity.id
_entity.type
_entity.pdbx_description
1 polymer ?
#
loop_
_entity_poly.entity_id
_entity_poly.type
_entity_poly.pdbx_seq_one_letter_code
_entity_poly.pdbx_strand_id
1 'polypeptide(L)'
;MLDAIYDLNYHISMKKILFRKLLTDYLTFFILALLSSSIIVWVFQAVNFLDIMIEDGRDYIIYINYSLLHFPKILAKLFSFVLFFSVFYVTIKYENNNELLIFWNFGIHKKELVNLVLRFSLVMTVIQIMLTSVLVPNSQDTARSFLRKSTVNVFENFIKPQRFNDTIKNLTIYSEKKDSEGNLYNLYVKK
;
A
#
# COMPACT_ATOMS: atom_id res chain seq x y z
N MET A 1 -39.42 32.99 -22.24
CA MET A 1 -38.08 33.35 -21.79
C MET A 1 -37.73 32.67 -20.44
N LEU A 2 -38.64 32.74 -19.45
CA LEU A 2 -38.43 32.06 -18.15
C LEU A 2 -38.38 30.54 -18.29
N ASP A 3 -39.25 29.92 -19.10
CA ASP A 3 -39.28 28.46 -19.30
C ASP A 3 -37.95 27.92 -19.89
N ALA A 4 -37.34 28.63 -20.82
CA ALA A 4 -36.04 28.27 -21.39
C ALA A 4 -34.92 28.33 -20.36
N ILE A 5 -34.97 29.21 -19.37
CA ILE A 5 -33.99 29.31 -18.29
C ILE A 5 -34.21 28.17 -17.29
N TYR A 6 -35.45 27.78 -16.99
CA TYR A 6 -35.77 26.64 -16.15
C TYR A 6 -35.29 25.32 -16.78
N ASP A 7 -35.55 25.10 -18.08
CA ASP A 7 -35.10 23.92 -18.80
C ASP A 7 -33.56 23.85 -18.85
N LEU A 8 -32.87 24.94 -19.08
CA LEU A 8 -31.41 25.01 -19.10
C LEU A 8 -30.81 24.65 -17.72
N ASN A 9 -31.37 25.24 -16.65
CA ASN A 9 -30.93 24.91 -15.29
C ASN A 9 -31.20 23.45 -14.91
N TYR A 10 -32.35 22.90 -15.34
CA TYR A 10 -32.67 21.49 -15.11
C TYR A 10 -31.69 20.57 -15.82
N HIS A 11 -31.38 20.79 -17.10
CA HIS A 11 -30.39 20.02 -17.87
C HIS A 11 -28.97 20.07 -17.26
N ILE A 12 -28.53 21.24 -16.79
CA ILE A 12 -27.23 21.41 -16.14
C ILE A 12 -27.19 20.65 -14.80
N SER A 13 -28.27 20.73 -14.02
CA SER A 13 -28.38 20.02 -12.75
C SER A 13 -28.34 18.51 -12.93
N MET A 14 -29.08 17.98 -13.89
CA MET A 14 -29.12 16.54 -14.19
C MET A 14 -27.78 16.01 -14.69
N LYS A 15 -27.08 16.72 -15.57
CA LYS A 15 -25.72 16.36 -16.00
C LYS A 15 -24.77 16.25 -14.80
N LYS A 16 -24.82 17.19 -13.86
CA LYS A 16 -23.98 17.19 -12.66
C LYS A 16 -24.26 16.00 -11.75
N ILE A 17 -25.52 15.62 -11.60
CA ILE A 17 -25.93 14.45 -10.80
C ILE A 17 -25.43 13.16 -11.43
N LEU A 18 -25.60 13.00 -12.75
CA LEU A 18 -25.12 11.80 -13.48
C LEU A 18 -23.60 11.64 -13.39
N PHE A 19 -22.85 12.71 -13.59
CA PHE A 19 -21.39 12.67 -13.45
C PHE A 19 -20.94 12.36 -12.02
N ARG A 20 -21.62 12.93 -11.03
CA ARG A 20 -21.32 12.64 -9.62
C ARG A 20 -21.57 11.16 -9.28
N LYS A 21 -22.69 10.60 -9.74
CA LYS A 21 -22.99 9.17 -9.55
C LYS A 21 -21.90 8.30 -10.16
N LEU A 22 -21.54 8.54 -11.41
CA LEU A 22 -20.51 7.79 -12.12
C LEU A 22 -19.14 7.86 -11.41
N LEU A 23 -18.72 9.04 -10.96
CA LEU A 23 -17.49 9.22 -10.20
C LEU A 23 -17.53 8.49 -8.86
N THR A 24 -18.66 8.51 -8.18
CA THR A 24 -18.84 7.77 -6.92
C THR A 24 -18.72 6.27 -7.15
N ASP A 25 -19.30 5.75 -8.22
CA ASP A 25 -19.21 4.33 -8.55
C ASP A 25 -17.77 3.91 -8.93
N TYR A 26 -17.04 4.76 -9.68
CA TYR A 26 -15.60 4.54 -9.92
C TYR A 26 -14.80 4.49 -8.61
N LEU A 27 -15.00 5.46 -7.72
CA LEU A 27 -14.32 5.54 -6.43
C LEU A 27 -14.65 4.35 -5.52
N THR A 28 -15.92 4.01 -5.41
CA THR A 28 -16.37 2.90 -4.55
C THR A 28 -15.76 1.59 -5.01
N PHE A 29 -15.86 1.29 -6.31
CA PHE A 29 -15.27 0.07 -6.85
C PHE A 29 -13.75 0.06 -6.72
N PHE A 30 -13.10 1.19 -7.00
CA PHE A 30 -11.64 1.34 -6.86
C PHE A 30 -11.19 1.06 -5.42
N ILE A 31 -11.82 1.67 -4.41
CA ILE A 31 -11.44 1.47 -3.00
C ILE A 31 -11.64 0.01 -2.59
N LEU A 32 -12.79 -0.58 -2.92
CA LEU A 32 -13.07 -1.98 -2.60
C LEU A 32 -12.06 -2.94 -3.26
N ALA A 33 -11.79 -2.75 -4.55
CA ALA A 33 -10.85 -3.57 -5.28
C ALA A 33 -9.40 -3.38 -4.78
N LEU A 34 -9.00 -2.14 -4.46
CA LEU A 34 -7.68 -1.83 -3.94
C LEU A 34 -7.46 -2.47 -2.57
N LEU A 35 -8.42 -2.34 -1.66
CA LEU A 35 -8.31 -2.96 -0.32
C LEU A 35 -8.28 -4.48 -0.42
N SER A 36 -9.20 -5.08 -1.17
CA SER A 36 -9.26 -6.53 -1.32
C SER A 36 -7.98 -7.11 -1.91
N SER A 37 -7.49 -6.55 -3.01
CA SER A 37 -6.26 -7.02 -3.65
C SER A 37 -5.02 -6.79 -2.78
N SER A 38 -4.97 -5.66 -2.05
CA SER A 38 -3.85 -5.34 -1.16
C SER A 38 -3.79 -6.27 0.04
N ILE A 39 -4.93 -6.65 0.62
CA ILE A 39 -4.98 -7.62 1.72
C ILE A 39 -4.47 -8.99 1.26
N ILE A 40 -4.89 -9.46 0.08
CA ILE A 40 -4.43 -10.73 -0.48
C ILE A 40 -2.90 -10.72 -0.64
N VAL A 41 -2.36 -9.70 -1.29
CA VAL A 41 -0.91 -9.58 -1.49
C VAL A 41 -0.17 -9.42 -0.16
N TRP A 42 -0.75 -8.70 0.80
CA TRP A 42 -0.16 -8.53 2.12
C TRP A 42 -0.06 -9.85 2.88
N VAL A 43 -1.09 -10.71 2.84
CA VAL A 43 -1.06 -12.03 3.47
C VAL A 43 0.07 -12.89 2.89
N PHE A 44 0.23 -12.93 1.56
CA PHE A 44 1.34 -13.66 0.93
C PHE A 44 2.71 -13.11 1.35
N GLN A 45 2.87 -11.80 1.43
CA GLN A 45 4.13 -11.20 1.87
C GLN A 45 4.38 -11.42 3.37
N ALA A 46 3.33 -11.42 4.19
CA ALA A 46 3.44 -11.70 5.62
C ALA A 46 4.02 -13.10 5.87
N VAL A 47 3.56 -14.11 5.12
CA VAL A 47 4.13 -15.47 5.22
C VAL A 47 5.63 -15.48 4.86
N ASN A 48 6.03 -14.83 3.78
CA ASN A 48 7.45 -14.74 3.40
C ASN A 48 8.31 -14.02 4.45
N PHE A 49 7.76 -13.01 5.13
CA PHE A 49 8.47 -12.33 6.21
C PHE A 49 8.57 -13.18 7.48
N LEU A 50 7.62 -14.09 7.71
CA LEU A 50 7.63 -15.00 8.84
C LEU A 50 8.85 -15.94 8.77
N ASP A 51 9.14 -16.50 7.61
CA ASP A 51 10.29 -17.39 7.41
C ASP A 51 11.61 -16.69 7.80
N ILE A 52 11.80 -15.44 7.34
CA ILE A 52 12.99 -14.64 7.66
C ILE A 52 13.10 -14.38 9.17
N MET A 53 11.97 -14.15 9.85
CA MET A 53 11.96 -13.86 11.28
C MET A 53 12.23 -15.10 12.15
N ILE A 54 11.74 -16.26 11.72
CA ILE A 54 12.02 -17.55 12.43
C ILE A 54 13.50 -17.89 12.33
N GLU A 55 14.11 -17.72 11.17
CA GLU A 55 15.55 -17.98 10.99
C GLU A 55 16.42 -17.04 11.84
N ASP A 56 16.00 -15.77 12.00
CA ASP A 56 16.71 -14.76 12.79
C ASP A 56 16.40 -14.80 14.30
N GLY A 57 15.46 -15.64 14.76
CA GLY A 57 15.07 -15.76 16.17
C GLY A 57 14.49 -14.47 16.78
N ARG A 58 13.82 -13.64 15.98
CA ARG A 58 13.29 -12.33 16.38
C ARG A 58 11.92 -12.45 17.05
N ASP A 59 11.59 -11.44 17.90
CA ASP A 59 10.31 -11.36 18.59
C ASP A 59 9.15 -11.15 17.59
N TYR A 60 8.05 -11.81 17.86
CA TYR A 60 6.84 -11.80 17.03
C TYR A 60 6.20 -10.40 16.91
N ILE A 61 6.36 -9.53 17.93
CA ILE A 61 5.86 -8.15 17.89
C ILE A 61 6.56 -7.34 16.81
N ILE A 62 7.85 -7.57 16.62
CA ILE A 62 8.66 -6.91 15.58
C ILE A 62 8.18 -7.33 14.21
N TYR A 63 7.88 -8.61 14.05
CA TYR A 63 7.32 -9.16 12.81
C TYR A 63 6.00 -8.47 12.42
N ILE A 64 5.03 -8.37 13.34
CA ILE A 64 3.74 -7.74 13.04
C ILE A 64 3.91 -6.28 12.63
N ASN A 65 4.68 -5.50 13.40
CA ASN A 65 4.94 -4.10 13.10
C ASN A 65 5.63 -3.93 11.74
N TYR A 66 6.63 -4.74 11.46
CA TYR A 66 7.33 -4.71 10.18
C TYR A 66 6.40 -5.06 9.01
N SER A 67 5.61 -6.12 9.13
CA SER A 67 4.65 -6.53 8.11
C SER A 67 3.58 -5.46 7.86
N LEU A 68 3.06 -4.83 8.92
CA LEU A 68 2.05 -3.78 8.80
C LEU A 68 2.63 -2.51 8.14
N LEU A 69 3.88 -2.15 8.46
CA LEU A 69 4.54 -0.99 7.84
C LEU A 69 4.86 -1.22 6.35
N HIS A 70 4.81 -2.46 5.86
CA HIS A 70 4.96 -2.78 4.44
C HIS A 70 3.67 -2.60 3.64
N PHE A 71 2.50 -2.55 4.31
CA PHE A 71 1.20 -2.42 3.67
C PHE A 71 1.07 -1.19 2.74
N PRO A 72 1.54 0.03 3.10
CA PRO A 72 1.48 1.19 2.22
C PRO A 72 2.25 1.02 0.90
N LYS A 73 3.34 0.26 0.92
CA LYS A 73 4.10 -0.07 -0.28
C LYS A 73 3.32 -0.97 -1.24
N ILE A 74 2.55 -1.91 -0.69
CA ILE A 74 1.68 -2.80 -1.48
C ILE A 74 0.58 -1.98 -2.14
N LEU A 75 -0.09 -1.11 -1.36
CA LEU A 75 -1.11 -0.19 -1.86
C LEU A 75 -0.58 0.65 -3.04
N ALA A 76 0.59 1.27 -2.88
CA ALA A 76 1.19 2.10 -3.92
C ALA A 76 1.50 1.32 -5.20
N LYS A 77 1.94 0.05 -5.09
CA LYS A 77 2.24 -0.80 -6.25
C LYS A 77 0.99 -1.21 -7.02
N LEU A 78 -0.10 -1.51 -6.31
CA LEU A 78 -1.34 -1.97 -6.91
C LEU A 78 -2.21 -0.83 -7.44
N PHE A 79 -1.99 0.39 -6.98
CA PHE A 79 -2.83 1.55 -7.23
C PHE A 79 -3.14 1.77 -8.72
N SER A 80 -2.13 1.84 -9.58
CA SER A 80 -2.32 2.09 -11.02
C SER A 80 -3.08 0.97 -11.71
N PHE A 81 -2.76 -0.29 -11.36
CA PHE A 81 -3.42 -1.46 -11.93
C PHE A 81 -4.90 -1.48 -11.56
N VAL A 82 -5.18 -1.31 -10.28
CA VAL A 82 -6.55 -1.34 -9.78
C VAL A 82 -7.36 -0.16 -10.30
N LEU A 83 -6.74 1.03 -10.45
CA LEU A 83 -7.39 2.19 -11.06
C LEU A 83 -7.82 1.90 -12.50
N PHE A 84 -6.94 1.34 -13.31
CA PHE A 84 -7.26 0.96 -14.68
C PHE A 84 -8.43 -0.04 -14.73
N PHE A 85 -8.36 -1.12 -13.95
CA PHE A 85 -9.42 -2.12 -13.91
C PHE A 85 -10.74 -1.57 -13.37
N SER A 86 -10.70 -0.65 -12.42
CA SER A 86 -11.89 -0.01 -11.87
C SER A 86 -12.63 0.81 -12.92
N VAL A 87 -11.91 1.68 -13.63
CA VAL A 87 -12.51 2.50 -14.70
C VAL A 87 -13.07 1.61 -15.79
N PHE A 88 -12.33 0.59 -16.20
CA PHE A 88 -12.74 -0.34 -17.25
C PHE A 88 -14.00 -1.12 -16.85
N TYR A 89 -14.00 -1.75 -15.67
CA TYR A 89 -15.11 -2.56 -15.19
C TYR A 89 -16.39 -1.75 -15.02
N VAL A 90 -16.32 -0.58 -14.36
CA VAL A 90 -17.52 0.25 -14.13
C VAL A 90 -18.07 0.76 -15.46
N THR A 91 -17.21 1.15 -16.41
CA THR A 91 -17.67 1.60 -17.74
C THR A 91 -18.41 0.48 -18.48
N ILE A 92 -17.88 -0.74 -18.48
CA ILE A 92 -18.55 -1.90 -19.09
C ILE A 92 -19.87 -2.21 -18.38
N LYS A 93 -19.89 -2.14 -17.04
CA LYS A 93 -21.11 -2.35 -16.27
C LYS A 93 -22.22 -1.36 -16.67
N TYR A 94 -21.87 -0.08 -16.83
CA TYR A 94 -22.79 0.96 -17.27
C TYR A 94 -23.29 0.73 -18.71
N GLU A 95 -22.44 0.21 -19.59
CA GLU A 95 -22.81 -0.15 -20.96
C GLU A 95 -23.78 -1.34 -20.98
N ASN A 96 -23.44 -2.43 -20.27
CA ASN A 96 -24.26 -3.64 -20.21
C ASN A 96 -25.64 -3.41 -19.59
N ASN A 97 -25.72 -2.51 -18.61
CA ASN A 97 -26.97 -2.14 -17.96
C ASN A 97 -27.78 -1.08 -18.76
N ASN A 98 -27.31 -0.67 -19.92
CA ASN A 98 -27.88 0.43 -20.71
C ASN A 98 -27.93 1.79 -19.97
N GLU A 99 -27.18 1.94 -18.86
CA GLU A 99 -27.13 3.19 -18.10
C GLU A 99 -26.47 4.32 -18.91
N LEU A 100 -25.55 3.99 -19.84
CA LEU A 100 -24.95 4.98 -20.74
C LEU A 100 -25.97 5.60 -21.72
N LEU A 101 -27.05 4.90 -22.05
CA LEU A 101 -28.14 5.47 -22.87
C LEU A 101 -28.80 6.67 -22.20
N ILE A 102 -28.86 6.64 -20.85
CA ILE A 102 -29.40 7.77 -20.08
C ILE A 102 -28.52 9.01 -20.31
N PHE A 103 -27.20 8.85 -20.34
CA PHE A 103 -26.28 9.96 -20.60
C PHE A 103 -26.49 10.56 -22.00
N TRP A 104 -26.69 9.68 -23.01
CA TRP A 104 -26.92 10.12 -24.38
C TRP A 104 -28.28 10.84 -24.53
N ASN A 105 -29.32 10.35 -23.88
CA ASN A 105 -30.66 10.97 -23.89
C ASN A 105 -30.66 12.35 -23.26
N PHE A 106 -29.79 12.59 -22.25
CA PHE A 106 -29.60 13.92 -21.65
C PHE A 106 -28.61 14.80 -22.44
N GLY A 107 -28.26 14.40 -23.68
CA GLY A 107 -27.39 15.21 -24.55
C GLY A 107 -25.94 15.30 -24.10
N ILE A 108 -25.45 14.34 -23.30
CA ILE A 108 -24.05 14.26 -22.90
C ILE A 108 -23.26 13.61 -24.02
N HIS A 109 -22.30 14.32 -24.60
CA HIS A 109 -21.47 13.78 -25.65
C HIS A 109 -20.43 12.77 -25.11
N LYS A 110 -20.04 11.79 -25.93
CA LYS A 110 -18.98 10.81 -25.58
C LYS A 110 -17.68 11.50 -25.15
N LYS A 111 -17.35 12.64 -25.78
CA LYS A 111 -16.16 13.44 -25.41
C LYS A 111 -16.22 13.97 -23.99
N GLU A 112 -17.39 14.35 -23.49
CA GLU A 112 -17.58 14.84 -22.12
C GLU A 112 -17.32 13.73 -21.09
N LEU A 113 -17.78 12.51 -21.40
CA LEU A 113 -17.53 11.33 -20.57
C LEU A 113 -16.04 10.97 -20.53
N VAL A 114 -15.38 10.93 -21.68
CA VAL A 114 -13.93 10.68 -21.75
C VAL A 114 -13.15 11.75 -20.97
N ASN A 115 -13.56 13.01 -21.08
CA ASN A 115 -12.91 14.11 -20.36
C ASN A 115 -13.10 14.02 -18.85
N LEU A 116 -14.26 13.50 -18.39
CA LEU A 116 -14.52 13.22 -16.99
C LEU A 116 -13.56 12.13 -16.46
N VAL A 117 -13.43 11.02 -17.20
CA VAL A 117 -12.54 9.92 -16.85
C VAL A 117 -11.09 10.39 -16.81
N LEU A 118 -10.65 11.20 -17.78
CA LEU A 118 -9.30 11.75 -17.80
C LEU A 118 -9.02 12.64 -16.57
N ARG A 119 -9.95 13.54 -16.23
CA ARG A 119 -9.81 14.39 -15.03
C ARG A 119 -9.75 13.55 -13.75
N PHE A 120 -10.61 12.54 -13.64
CA PHE A 120 -10.61 11.61 -12.51
C PHE A 120 -9.28 10.87 -12.39
N SER A 121 -8.79 10.30 -13.49
CA SER A 121 -7.52 9.57 -13.53
C SER A 121 -6.33 10.49 -13.21
N LEU A 122 -6.36 11.73 -13.66
CA LEU A 122 -5.30 12.71 -13.36
C LEU A 122 -5.26 13.01 -11.84
N VAL A 123 -6.40 13.26 -11.22
CA VAL A 123 -6.48 13.47 -9.77
C VAL A 123 -5.96 12.24 -9.00
N MET A 124 -6.34 11.04 -9.41
CA MET A 124 -5.86 9.79 -8.81
C MET A 124 -4.36 9.60 -8.99
N THR A 125 -3.81 9.98 -10.13
CA THR A 125 -2.35 9.94 -10.39
C THR A 125 -1.59 10.88 -9.45
N VAL A 126 -2.10 12.09 -9.20
CA VAL A 126 -1.49 13.00 -8.22
C VAL A 126 -1.50 12.40 -6.82
N ILE A 127 -2.62 11.80 -6.40
CA ILE A 127 -2.72 11.09 -5.12
C ILE A 127 -1.69 9.95 -5.04
N GLN A 128 -1.53 9.17 -6.11
CA GLN A 128 -0.54 8.09 -6.18
C GLN A 128 0.89 8.61 -6.04
N ILE A 129 1.24 9.72 -6.70
CA ILE A 129 2.57 10.33 -6.59
C ILE A 129 2.83 10.75 -5.14
N MET A 130 1.89 11.40 -4.47
CA MET A 130 2.01 11.77 -3.07
C MET A 130 2.19 10.55 -2.16
N LEU A 131 1.40 9.50 -2.39
CA LEU A 131 1.48 8.25 -1.64
C LEU A 131 2.86 7.59 -1.81
N THR A 132 3.37 7.51 -3.03
CA THR A 132 4.67 6.90 -3.34
C THR A 132 5.85 7.73 -2.86
N SER A 133 5.76 9.07 -2.92
CA SER A 133 6.88 9.97 -2.59
C SER A 133 7.00 10.25 -1.09
N VAL A 134 5.89 10.24 -0.36
CA VAL A 134 5.87 10.63 1.05
C VAL A 134 5.57 9.44 1.97
N LEU A 135 4.45 8.75 1.72
CA LEU A 135 3.95 7.74 2.65
C LEU A 135 4.79 6.46 2.62
N VAL A 136 5.18 6.01 1.43
CA VAL A 136 5.99 4.79 1.27
C VAL A 136 7.38 4.94 1.89
N PRO A 137 8.19 5.99 1.63
CA PRO A 137 9.51 6.13 2.23
C PRO A 137 9.45 6.20 3.75
N ASN A 138 8.57 7.04 4.30
CA ASN A 138 8.43 7.19 5.75
C ASN A 138 8.07 5.86 6.45
N SER A 139 7.14 5.10 5.88
CA SER A 139 6.77 3.78 6.41
C SER A 139 7.93 2.79 6.33
N GLN A 140 8.70 2.80 5.24
CA GLN A 140 9.83 1.89 5.08
C GLN A 140 11.02 2.25 5.97
N ASP A 141 11.31 3.52 6.17
CA ASP A 141 12.39 3.95 7.08
C ASP A 141 12.06 3.58 8.52
N THR A 142 10.80 3.74 8.92
CA THR A 142 10.32 3.26 10.22
C THR A 142 10.46 1.74 10.34
N ALA A 143 10.03 0.98 9.33
CA ALA A 143 10.17 -0.48 9.31
C ALA A 143 11.63 -0.93 9.43
N ARG A 144 12.55 -0.30 8.71
CA ARG A 144 14.00 -0.57 8.80
C ARG A 144 14.57 -0.22 10.16
N SER A 145 14.09 0.84 10.80
CA SER A 145 14.54 1.23 12.14
C SER A 145 14.17 0.16 13.19
N PHE A 146 13.00 -0.44 13.08
CA PHE A 146 12.61 -1.57 13.93
C PHE A 146 13.52 -2.79 13.74
N LEU A 147 13.86 -3.12 12.49
CA LEU A 147 14.79 -4.22 12.21
C LEU A 147 16.18 -3.97 12.79
N ARG A 148 16.73 -2.76 12.64
CA ARG A 148 18.05 -2.40 13.17
C ARG A 148 18.10 -2.50 14.68
N LYS A 149 17.12 -1.94 15.39
CA LYS A 149 17.03 -2.03 16.85
C LYS A 149 16.94 -3.48 17.34
N SER A 150 16.16 -4.30 16.62
CA SER A 150 16.03 -5.71 16.92
C SER A 150 17.33 -6.48 16.71
N THR A 151 18.10 -6.18 15.67
CA THR A 151 19.38 -6.86 15.40
C THR A 151 20.37 -6.63 16.52
N VAL A 152 20.44 -5.44 17.09
CA VAL A 152 21.34 -5.14 18.24
C VAL A 152 20.95 -5.99 19.45
N ASN A 153 19.66 -6.04 19.81
CA ASN A 153 19.19 -6.82 20.95
C ASN A 153 19.37 -8.34 20.76
N VAL A 154 19.25 -8.82 19.51
CA VAL A 154 19.50 -10.22 19.17
C VAL A 154 20.97 -10.56 19.35
N PHE A 155 21.90 -9.73 18.86
CA PHE A 155 23.34 -9.93 19.08
C PHE A 155 23.70 -9.99 20.57
N GLU A 156 23.15 -9.07 21.39
CA GLU A 156 23.39 -9.07 22.82
C GLU A 156 22.89 -10.35 23.53
N ASN A 157 21.77 -10.90 23.08
CA ASN A 157 21.16 -12.09 23.70
C ASN A 157 21.77 -13.41 23.20
N PHE A 158 22.27 -13.48 21.96
CA PHE A 158 22.85 -14.71 21.38
C PHE A 158 24.30 -14.94 21.79
N ILE A 159 25.10 -13.89 22.05
CA ILE A 159 26.47 -14.06 22.50
C ILE A 159 26.48 -14.47 23.98
N LYS A 160 26.62 -15.79 24.19
CA LYS A 160 26.88 -16.34 25.53
C LYS A 160 28.36 -16.22 25.84
N PRO A 161 28.76 -15.62 27.00
CA PRO A 161 30.16 -15.54 27.39
C PRO A 161 30.74 -16.93 27.57
N GLN A 162 32.03 -17.06 27.32
CA GLN A 162 32.84 -18.29 27.46
C GLN A 162 32.44 -19.45 26.51
N ARG A 163 31.77 -19.16 25.37
CA ARG A 163 31.47 -20.14 24.31
C ARG A 163 31.78 -19.59 22.94
N PHE A 164 32.15 -20.47 22.03
CA PHE A 164 32.22 -20.14 20.61
C PHE A 164 30.80 -20.10 20.05
N ASN A 165 30.41 -18.94 19.55
CA ASN A 165 29.09 -18.74 18.96
C ASN A 165 29.23 -18.63 17.44
N ASP A 166 28.80 -19.65 16.71
CA ASP A 166 28.72 -19.66 15.25
C ASP A 166 27.36 -19.03 14.83
N THR A 167 27.29 -17.70 14.91
CA THR A 167 26.03 -16.96 14.73
C THR A 167 25.78 -16.50 13.30
N ILE A 168 26.82 -16.42 12.48
CA ILE A 168 26.74 -15.98 11.07
C ILE A 168 27.58 -16.95 10.22
N LYS A 169 27.07 -17.30 9.03
CA LYS A 169 27.82 -18.14 8.08
C LYS A 169 29.28 -17.68 7.97
N ASN A 170 30.21 -18.51 8.43
CA ASN A 170 31.67 -18.29 8.45
C ASN A 170 32.20 -17.23 9.44
N LEU A 171 31.47 -16.90 10.49
CA LEU A 171 31.97 -16.00 11.53
C LEU A 171 31.80 -16.63 12.91
N THR A 172 32.88 -16.99 13.54
CA THR A 172 32.92 -17.53 14.92
C THR A 172 33.31 -16.38 15.87
N ILE A 173 32.47 -16.07 16.81
CA ILE A 173 32.68 -15.01 17.81
C ILE A 173 32.88 -15.67 19.18
N TYR A 174 33.97 -15.32 19.85
CA TYR A 174 34.22 -15.68 21.24
C TYR A 174 34.31 -14.42 22.11
N SER A 175 33.62 -14.40 23.22
CA SER A 175 33.65 -13.33 24.22
C SER A 175 33.97 -13.92 25.60
N GLU A 176 34.93 -13.32 26.30
CA GLU A 176 35.40 -13.81 27.61
C GLU A 176 34.42 -13.41 28.73
N LYS A 177 33.93 -12.19 28.71
CA LYS A 177 33.00 -11.67 29.73
C LYS A 177 31.90 -10.80 29.10
N LYS A 178 30.71 -10.84 29.72
CA LYS A 178 29.56 -9.97 29.42
C LYS A 178 29.17 -9.25 30.73
N ASP A 179 29.07 -7.93 30.66
CA ASP A 179 28.62 -7.11 31.80
C ASP A 179 27.08 -7.12 31.92
N SER A 180 26.56 -6.71 33.07
CA SER A 180 25.11 -6.57 33.32
C SER A 180 24.42 -5.56 32.39
N GLU A 181 25.17 -4.65 31.77
CA GLU A 181 24.71 -3.69 30.77
C GLU A 181 24.78 -4.19 29.31
N GLY A 182 25.21 -5.45 29.09
CA GLY A 182 25.30 -6.05 27.76
C GLY A 182 26.65 -5.87 27.04
N ASN A 183 27.62 -5.15 27.65
CA ASN A 183 28.92 -4.90 27.03
C ASN A 183 29.77 -6.18 27.00
N LEU A 184 30.40 -6.47 25.84
CA LEU A 184 31.25 -7.62 25.64
C LEU A 184 32.71 -7.23 25.74
N TYR A 185 33.48 -7.96 26.57
CA TYR A 185 34.91 -7.75 26.76
C TYR A 185 35.71 -8.88 26.14
N ASN A 186 36.88 -8.52 25.60
CA ASN A 186 37.83 -9.44 24.93
C ASN A 186 37.19 -10.28 23.82
N LEU A 187 36.79 -9.60 22.75
CA LEU A 187 36.14 -10.17 21.58
C LEU A 187 37.22 -10.76 20.63
N TYR A 188 37.15 -12.06 20.38
CA TYR A 188 37.92 -12.72 19.32
C TYR A 188 36.98 -13.10 18.18
N VAL A 189 37.30 -12.64 16.96
CA VAL A 189 36.52 -12.90 15.75
C VAL A 189 37.40 -13.68 14.77
N LYS A 190 36.93 -14.88 14.40
CA LYS A 190 37.54 -15.71 13.38
C LYS A 190 36.64 -15.80 12.17
N LYS A 191 37.17 -15.46 10.99
CA LYS A 191 36.49 -15.55 9.70
C LYS A 191 36.84 -16.86 9.02
#